data_6305c378a92314d8fa1d240248330a88
#
_entry.id   6305c378a92314d8fa1d240248330a88
#
_cell.length_a   1.000
_cell.length_b   1.000
_cell.length_c   1.000
_cell.angle_alpha   90.00
_cell.angle_beta   90.00
_cell.angle_gamma   90.00
#
_symmetry.space_group_name_H-M   'P 1'
#
loop_
_entity.id
_entity.type
_entity.pdbx_description
1 polymer ?
#
loop_
_entity_poly.entity_id
_entity_poly.type
_entity_poly.pdbx_seq_one_letter_code
_entity_poly.pdbx_strand_id
1 'polypeptide(L)'
;MDEREKLVYEVMSAVDYLRKSRIGALIVLERDISLNEYIERSKPIYADISSELLISIFFPRNPLHDGGVIIQGNKITSAGAVFPISINSKISKKLGTRHRAAIGISEESDAIAIVVSEETGKISIAVGGNLNYNLSLDDARMILIEELKPKKEVLLDDEFEEEEEDNNERA
;
A
#
# COMPACT_ATOMS: atom_id res chain seq x y z
N MET A 1 -13.97 -2.31 -16.07
CA MET A 1 -12.88 -2.25 -15.06
C MET A 1 -13.27 -3.15 -13.90
N ASP A 2 -12.47 -4.18 -13.58
CA ASP A 2 -12.73 -5.02 -12.43
C ASP A 2 -12.40 -4.31 -11.10
N GLU A 3 -12.70 -4.96 -9.98
CA GLU A 3 -12.52 -4.34 -8.66
C GLU A 3 -11.05 -4.03 -8.33
N ARG A 4 -10.12 -4.91 -8.75
CA ARG A 4 -8.69 -4.68 -8.53
C ARG A 4 -8.16 -3.54 -9.38
N GLU A 5 -8.53 -3.48 -10.64
CA GLU A 5 -8.18 -2.39 -11.54
C GLU A 5 -8.71 -1.05 -11.03
N LYS A 6 -9.94 -1.03 -10.53
CA LYS A 6 -10.54 0.16 -9.90
C LYS A 6 -9.75 0.58 -8.66
N LEU A 7 -9.41 -0.35 -7.80
CA LEU A 7 -8.62 -0.08 -6.60
C LEU A 7 -7.27 0.55 -6.96
N VAL A 8 -6.52 -0.06 -7.87
CA VAL A 8 -5.23 0.46 -8.32
C VAL A 8 -5.38 1.86 -8.94
N TYR A 9 -6.38 2.05 -9.79
CA TYR A 9 -6.64 3.34 -10.43
C TYR A 9 -6.92 4.44 -9.39
N GLU A 10 -7.82 4.20 -8.44
CA GLU A 10 -8.20 5.21 -7.45
C GLU A 10 -7.05 5.51 -6.48
N VAL A 11 -6.34 4.49 -6.02
CA VAL A 11 -5.18 4.66 -5.13
C VAL A 11 -4.07 5.42 -5.85
N MET A 12 -3.72 5.05 -7.07
CA MET A 12 -2.63 5.70 -7.81
C MET A 12 -2.99 7.12 -8.24
N SER A 13 -4.26 7.40 -8.54
CA SER A 13 -4.73 8.77 -8.80
C SER A 13 -4.55 9.66 -7.57
N ALA A 14 -4.90 9.15 -6.39
CA ALA A 14 -4.68 9.87 -5.14
C ALA A 14 -3.18 10.08 -4.86
N VAL A 15 -2.38 9.04 -5.03
CA VAL A 15 -0.92 9.10 -4.82
C VAL A 15 -0.27 10.13 -5.75
N ASP A 16 -0.69 10.19 -7.00
CA ASP A 16 -0.17 11.19 -7.96
C ASP A 16 -0.47 12.63 -7.52
N TYR A 17 -1.68 12.89 -7.07
CA TYR A 17 -2.05 14.20 -6.54
C TYR A 17 -1.25 14.54 -5.26
N LEU A 18 -1.19 13.61 -4.32
CA LEU A 18 -0.53 13.80 -3.03
C LEU A 18 0.97 14.06 -3.19
N ARG A 19 1.65 13.32 -4.08
CA ARG A 19 3.08 13.53 -4.33
C ARG A 19 3.37 14.90 -4.94
N LYS A 20 2.56 15.33 -5.92
CA LYS A 20 2.71 16.64 -6.57
C LYS A 20 2.49 17.80 -5.60
N SER A 21 1.57 17.62 -4.67
CA SER A 21 1.22 18.60 -3.64
C SER A 21 2.08 18.49 -2.38
N ARG A 22 2.96 17.49 -2.31
CA ARG A 22 3.77 17.17 -1.13
C ARG A 22 2.94 17.04 0.14
N ILE A 23 1.84 16.32 0.02
CA ILE A 23 0.98 15.97 1.15
C ILE A 23 1.38 14.58 1.64
N GLY A 24 1.79 14.47 2.90
CA GLY A 24 2.16 13.19 3.51
C GLY A 24 0.97 12.25 3.61
N ALA A 25 1.18 10.96 3.29
CA ALA A 25 0.14 9.95 3.33
C ALA A 25 0.69 8.58 3.65
N LEU A 26 -0.13 7.77 4.32
CA LEU A 26 0.11 6.36 4.58
C LEU A 26 -1.18 5.59 4.25
N ILE A 27 -1.12 4.78 3.20
CA ILE A 27 -2.25 3.99 2.71
C ILE A 27 -1.89 2.51 2.85
N VAL A 28 -2.68 1.77 3.63
CA VAL A 28 -2.42 0.36 3.94
C VAL A 28 -3.53 -0.50 3.35
N LEU A 29 -3.14 -1.40 2.44
CA LEU A 29 -4.04 -2.34 1.78
C LEU A 29 -4.01 -3.68 2.50
N GLU A 30 -5.13 -4.04 3.14
CA GLU A 30 -5.29 -5.37 3.75
C GLU A 30 -5.33 -6.44 2.66
N ARG A 31 -4.66 -7.57 2.92
CA ARG A 31 -4.78 -8.77 2.09
C ARG A 31 -5.40 -9.92 2.89
N ASP A 32 -4.69 -11.03 3.05
CA ASP A 32 -5.25 -12.22 3.72
C ASP A 32 -5.22 -12.12 5.24
N ILE A 33 -4.23 -11.44 5.80
CA ILE A 33 -4.09 -11.26 7.24
C ILE A 33 -4.93 -10.07 7.70
N SER A 34 -5.85 -10.29 8.63
CA SER A 34 -6.76 -9.26 9.14
C SER A 34 -6.03 -8.13 9.86
N LEU A 35 -6.44 -6.91 9.57
CA LEU A 35 -5.99 -5.68 10.25
C LEU A 35 -7.02 -5.17 11.26
N ASN A 36 -7.96 -6.01 11.70
CA ASN A 36 -9.06 -5.58 12.55
C ASN A 36 -8.61 -4.93 13.86
N GLU A 37 -7.50 -5.36 14.46
CA GLU A 37 -7.01 -4.73 15.70
C GLU A 37 -6.63 -3.26 15.49
N TYR A 38 -6.16 -2.87 14.31
CA TYR A 38 -5.84 -1.48 13.96
C TYR A 38 -7.08 -0.70 13.56
N ILE A 39 -8.00 -1.34 12.85
CA ILE A 39 -9.28 -0.76 12.44
C ILE A 39 -10.12 -0.37 13.65
N GLU A 40 -10.23 -1.24 14.64
CA GLU A 40 -11.01 -1.01 15.86
C GLU A 40 -10.55 0.23 16.65
N ARG A 41 -9.28 0.57 16.57
CA ARG A 41 -8.69 1.72 17.28
C ARG A 41 -8.62 2.99 16.42
N SER A 42 -9.13 2.95 15.21
CA SER A 42 -9.10 4.06 14.26
C SER A 42 -10.48 4.66 14.06
N LYS A 43 -10.59 5.66 13.19
CA LYS A 43 -11.86 6.32 12.88
C LYS A 43 -12.58 5.56 11.76
N PRO A 44 -13.80 5.05 11.99
CA PRO A 44 -14.55 4.33 10.97
C PRO A 44 -14.99 5.26 9.84
N ILE A 45 -14.77 4.83 8.61
CA ILE A 45 -15.16 5.53 7.39
C ILE A 45 -16.19 4.71 6.61
N TYR A 46 -15.87 3.45 6.29
CA TYR A 46 -16.71 2.50 5.57
C TYR A 46 -17.27 3.05 4.26
N ALA A 47 -16.45 3.75 3.50
CA ALA A 47 -16.85 4.34 2.21
C ALA A 47 -16.25 3.57 1.04
N ASP A 48 -16.93 3.61 -0.11
CA ASP A 48 -16.35 3.13 -1.36
C ASP A 48 -15.05 3.88 -1.68
N ILE A 49 -14.09 3.15 -2.24
CA ILE A 49 -12.82 3.73 -2.65
C ILE A 49 -13.05 4.86 -3.67
N SER A 50 -12.44 6.01 -3.41
CA SER A 50 -12.32 7.09 -4.37
C SER A 50 -11.04 7.87 -4.14
N SER A 51 -10.43 8.34 -5.21
CA SER A 51 -9.23 9.18 -5.09
C SER A 51 -9.54 10.48 -4.36
N GLU A 52 -10.72 11.05 -4.61
CA GLU A 52 -11.17 12.29 -3.96
C GLU A 52 -11.25 12.15 -2.44
N LEU A 53 -11.80 11.04 -1.97
CA LEU A 53 -11.90 10.79 -0.52
C LEU A 53 -10.52 10.57 0.10
N LEU A 54 -9.64 9.80 -0.53
CA LEU A 54 -8.27 9.60 -0.07
C LEU A 54 -7.51 10.94 0.02
N ILE A 55 -7.58 11.76 -1.00
CA ILE A 55 -6.96 13.09 -1.02
C ILE A 55 -7.51 13.95 0.11
N SER A 56 -8.83 13.97 0.29
CA SER A 56 -9.49 14.76 1.32
C SER A 56 -9.09 14.34 2.73
N ILE A 57 -8.94 13.04 2.99
CA ILE A 57 -8.51 12.53 4.30
C ILE A 57 -7.12 13.05 4.66
N PHE A 58 -6.18 13.07 3.71
CA PHE A 58 -4.79 13.43 3.99
C PHE A 58 -4.49 14.93 3.98
N PHE A 59 -5.46 15.78 3.66
CA PHE A 59 -5.25 17.23 3.77
C PHE A 59 -4.78 17.60 5.18
N PRO A 60 -3.72 18.43 5.31
CA PRO A 60 -3.06 18.65 6.60
C PRO A 60 -3.92 19.22 7.72
N ARG A 61 -5.00 19.93 7.36
CA ARG A 61 -5.93 20.52 8.35
C ARG A 61 -7.12 19.62 8.68
N ASN A 62 -7.25 18.49 7.99
CA ASN A 62 -8.31 17.53 8.26
C ASN A 62 -7.98 16.75 9.54
N PRO A 63 -8.93 16.59 10.48
CA PRO A 63 -8.70 15.78 11.70
C PRO A 63 -8.31 14.32 11.44
N LEU A 64 -8.54 13.81 10.24
CA LEU A 64 -8.25 12.41 9.85
C LEU A 64 -6.89 12.22 9.19
N HIS A 65 -6.11 13.29 8.98
CA HIS A 65 -4.88 13.23 8.19
C HIS A 65 -3.72 12.49 8.88
N ASP A 66 -3.71 12.49 10.20
CA ASP A 66 -2.66 11.86 11.00
C ASP A 66 -2.90 10.35 11.10
N GLY A 67 -1.82 9.57 10.99
CA GLY A 67 -1.92 8.12 10.89
C GLY A 67 -2.18 7.63 9.48
N GLY A 68 -2.70 6.41 9.34
CA GLY A 68 -2.91 5.78 8.04
C GLY A 68 -4.37 5.48 7.73
N VAL A 69 -4.63 5.28 6.46
CA VAL A 69 -5.91 4.76 5.95
C VAL A 69 -5.76 3.26 5.76
N ILE A 70 -6.77 2.50 6.18
CA ILE A 70 -6.86 1.06 5.91
C ILE A 70 -7.92 0.81 4.85
N ILE A 71 -7.53 0.11 3.80
CA ILE A 71 -8.40 -0.30 2.70
C ILE A 71 -8.60 -1.80 2.75
N GLN A 72 -9.88 -2.22 2.76
CA GLN A 72 -10.30 -3.61 2.64
C GLN A 72 -11.11 -3.78 1.36
N GLY A 73 -10.62 -4.61 0.42
CA GLY A 73 -11.24 -4.70 -0.89
C GLY A 73 -11.34 -3.34 -1.57
N ASN A 74 -12.53 -2.90 -1.92
CA ASN A 74 -12.79 -1.59 -2.52
C ASN A 74 -13.36 -0.57 -1.52
N LYS A 75 -13.16 -0.78 -0.22
CA LYS A 75 -13.64 0.12 0.83
C LYS A 75 -12.49 0.81 1.54
N ILE A 76 -12.61 2.12 1.72
CA ILE A 76 -11.85 2.84 2.74
C ILE A 76 -12.53 2.53 4.07
N THR A 77 -11.95 1.62 4.84
CA THR A 77 -12.57 1.10 6.06
C THR A 77 -12.39 2.06 7.22
N SER A 78 -11.19 2.63 7.36
CA SER A 78 -10.86 3.52 8.48
C SER A 78 -9.77 4.50 8.13
N ALA A 79 -9.66 5.56 8.92
CA ALA A 79 -8.62 6.57 8.83
C ALA A 79 -8.05 6.85 10.22
N GLY A 80 -6.92 7.53 10.27
CA GLY A 80 -6.24 7.82 11.53
C GLY A 80 -5.71 6.58 12.24
N ALA A 81 -5.44 5.51 11.50
CA ALA A 81 -4.93 4.27 12.08
C ALA A 81 -3.45 4.42 12.49
N VAL A 82 -3.13 3.86 13.66
CA VAL A 82 -1.76 3.83 14.21
C VAL A 82 -1.22 2.41 14.09
N PHE A 83 -0.04 2.29 13.48
CA PHE A 83 0.61 1.01 13.24
C PHE A 83 1.88 0.87 14.07
N PRO A 84 2.37 -0.37 14.28
CA PRO A 84 3.66 -0.60 14.92
C PRO A 84 4.78 0.08 14.13
N ILE A 85 5.68 0.73 14.82
CA ILE A 85 6.85 1.35 14.19
C ILE A 85 7.98 0.32 14.20
N SER A 86 8.57 0.08 13.02
CA SER A 86 9.69 -0.84 12.93
C SER A 86 10.87 -0.35 13.79
N ILE A 87 11.44 -1.28 14.58
CA ILE A 87 12.64 -1.06 15.40
C ILE A 87 13.91 -1.53 14.71
N ASN A 88 13.82 -1.92 13.44
CA ASN A 88 14.97 -2.41 12.69
C ASN A 88 16.03 -1.30 12.57
N SER A 89 17.22 -1.55 13.13
CA SER A 89 18.34 -0.60 13.15
C SER A 89 18.92 -0.33 11.76
N LYS A 90 18.64 -1.18 10.77
CA LYS A 90 19.09 -1.00 9.39
C LYS A 90 18.27 0.03 8.60
N ILE A 91 17.13 0.47 9.13
CA ILE A 91 16.32 1.51 8.50
C ILE A 91 17.06 2.84 8.58
N SER A 92 17.12 3.55 7.44
CA SER A 92 17.76 4.86 7.38
C SER A 92 17.16 5.82 8.41
N LYS A 93 18.02 6.54 9.13
CA LYS A 93 17.62 7.59 10.09
C LYS A 93 16.92 8.78 9.41
N LYS A 94 17.06 8.92 8.08
CA LYS A 94 16.41 9.98 7.30
C LYS A 94 14.92 9.74 7.10
N LEU A 95 14.44 8.51 7.30
CA LEU A 95 13.04 8.15 7.13
C LEU A 95 12.22 8.56 8.36
N GLY A 96 11.06 9.18 8.11
CA GLY A 96 10.15 9.63 9.15
C GLY A 96 9.22 8.54 9.67
N THR A 97 8.25 8.96 10.47
CA THR A 97 7.32 8.07 11.18
C THR A 97 6.44 7.28 10.22
N ARG A 98 5.94 7.88 9.13
CA ARG A 98 5.10 7.17 8.14
C ARG A 98 5.82 6.01 7.49
N HIS A 99 7.09 6.19 7.12
CA HIS A 99 7.90 5.14 6.52
C HIS A 99 8.14 4.00 7.51
N ARG A 100 8.44 4.32 8.76
CA ARG A 100 8.67 3.33 9.83
C ARG A 100 7.40 2.57 10.17
N ALA A 101 6.25 3.24 10.16
CA ALA A 101 4.94 2.61 10.34
C ALA A 101 4.58 1.68 9.18
N ALA A 102 4.88 2.10 7.95
CA ALA A 102 4.69 1.26 6.76
C ALA A 102 5.51 -0.03 6.83
N ILE A 103 6.79 0.09 7.18
CA ILE A 103 7.66 -1.07 7.38
C ILE A 103 7.14 -1.94 8.52
N GLY A 104 6.75 -1.33 9.65
CA GLY A 104 6.24 -2.06 10.83
C GLY A 104 5.01 -2.90 10.53
N ILE A 105 3.99 -2.34 9.88
CA ILE A 105 2.80 -3.11 9.51
C ILE A 105 3.10 -4.17 8.46
N SER A 106 4.03 -3.94 7.57
CA SER A 106 4.44 -4.93 6.57
C SER A 106 5.29 -6.06 7.16
N GLU A 107 5.92 -5.86 8.32
CA GLU A 107 6.60 -6.92 9.06
C GLU A 107 5.61 -7.85 9.78
N GLU A 108 4.52 -7.31 10.31
CA GLU A 108 3.54 -8.03 11.13
C GLU A 108 2.35 -8.62 10.36
N SER A 109 2.22 -8.27 9.09
CA SER A 109 1.12 -8.70 8.23
C SER A 109 1.58 -8.88 6.79
N ASP A 110 0.68 -9.32 5.93
CA ASP A 110 0.90 -9.35 4.48
C ASP A 110 0.39 -8.08 3.78
N ALA A 111 0.10 -7.03 4.54
CA ALA A 111 -0.40 -5.77 3.98
C ALA A 111 0.63 -5.09 3.07
N ILE A 112 0.12 -4.37 2.08
CA ILE A 112 0.90 -3.46 1.26
C ILE A 112 0.74 -2.06 1.84
N ALA A 113 1.83 -1.39 2.16
CA ALA A 113 1.79 -0.04 2.73
C ALA A 113 2.46 0.96 1.80
N ILE A 114 1.70 1.97 1.37
CA ILE A 114 2.14 3.01 0.46
C ILE A 114 2.37 4.29 1.24
N VAL A 115 3.52 4.91 1.06
CA VAL A 115 3.89 6.17 1.71
C VAL A 115 4.16 7.24 0.66
N VAL A 116 3.60 8.43 0.89
CA VAL A 116 4.00 9.66 0.21
C VAL A 116 4.67 10.56 1.22
N SER A 117 5.90 10.98 0.94
CA SER A 117 6.65 11.88 1.82
C SER A 117 6.11 13.32 1.72
N GLU A 118 5.84 13.95 2.85
CA GLU A 118 5.46 15.37 2.88
C GLU A 118 6.63 16.31 2.57
N GLU A 119 7.87 15.86 2.82
CA GLU A 119 9.05 16.69 2.56
C GLU A 119 9.45 16.69 1.09
N THR A 120 9.37 15.54 0.42
CA THR A 120 9.91 15.34 -0.93
C THR A 120 8.89 14.98 -1.99
N GLY A 121 7.72 14.48 -1.59
CA GLY A 121 6.73 13.88 -2.49
C GLY A 121 7.14 12.48 -2.99
N LYS A 122 8.24 11.91 -2.51
CA LYS A 122 8.68 10.58 -2.93
C LYS A 122 7.70 9.50 -2.52
N ILE A 123 7.45 8.58 -3.44
CA ILE A 123 6.57 7.42 -3.23
C ILE A 123 7.43 6.24 -2.79
N SER A 124 6.99 5.55 -1.74
CA SER A 124 7.62 4.31 -1.28
C SER A 124 6.56 3.27 -0.97
N ILE A 125 6.88 2.00 -1.14
CA ILE A 125 5.97 0.88 -0.84
C ILE A 125 6.70 -0.14 0.02
N ALA A 126 6.10 -0.50 1.15
CA ALA A 126 6.59 -1.54 2.04
C ALA A 126 5.77 -2.81 1.86
N VAL A 127 6.47 -3.93 1.67
CA VAL A 127 5.91 -5.28 1.57
C VAL A 127 6.87 -6.24 2.29
N GLY A 128 6.34 -7.07 3.18
CA GLY A 128 7.13 -8.09 3.86
C GLY A 128 8.32 -7.57 4.65
N GLY A 129 8.22 -6.36 5.21
CA GLY A 129 9.28 -5.70 5.96
C GLY A 129 10.31 -4.96 5.10
N ASN A 130 10.18 -5.00 3.77
CA ASN A 130 11.09 -4.35 2.83
C ASN A 130 10.47 -3.08 2.26
N LEU A 131 11.20 -1.97 2.32
CA LEU A 131 10.77 -0.71 1.74
C LEU A 131 11.40 -0.51 0.36
N ASN A 132 10.55 -0.44 -0.66
CA ASN A 132 10.91 0.04 -1.99
C ASN A 132 10.83 1.56 -1.99
N TYR A 133 11.97 2.22 -1.88
CA TYR A 133 12.07 3.66 -1.66
C TYR A 133 12.17 4.44 -2.97
N ASN A 134 11.50 5.59 -3.02
CA ASN A 134 11.57 6.54 -4.13
C ASN A 134 11.20 5.92 -5.49
N LEU A 135 9.98 5.40 -5.57
CA LEU A 135 9.44 4.80 -6.78
C LEU A 135 8.92 5.85 -7.75
N SER A 136 9.05 5.58 -9.05
CA SER A 136 8.26 6.27 -10.05
C SER A 136 6.78 5.88 -9.92
N LEU A 137 5.89 6.69 -10.48
CA LEU A 137 4.45 6.37 -10.48
C LEU A 137 4.18 5.04 -11.19
N ASP A 138 4.86 4.77 -12.30
CA ASP A 138 4.72 3.53 -13.05
C ASP A 138 5.24 2.31 -12.27
N ASP A 139 6.39 2.43 -11.61
CA ASP A 139 6.93 1.34 -10.80
C ASP A 139 6.04 1.05 -9.58
N ALA A 140 5.52 2.08 -8.94
CA ALA A 140 4.56 1.91 -7.84
C ALA A 140 3.30 1.17 -8.30
N ARG A 141 2.75 1.55 -9.45
CA ARG A 141 1.58 0.88 -10.04
C ARG A 141 1.88 -0.59 -10.33
N MET A 142 3.04 -0.88 -10.92
CA MET A 142 3.44 -2.26 -11.23
C MET A 142 3.56 -3.13 -9.98
N ILE A 143 4.10 -2.59 -8.90
CA ILE A 143 4.19 -3.30 -7.62
C ILE A 143 2.78 -3.60 -7.09
N LEU A 144 1.87 -2.63 -7.11
CA LEU A 144 0.48 -2.85 -6.66
C LEU A 144 -0.22 -3.91 -7.50
N ILE A 145 -0.10 -3.85 -8.82
CA ILE A 145 -0.71 -4.83 -9.72
C ILE A 145 -0.19 -6.23 -9.40
N GLU A 146 1.13 -6.39 -9.25
CA GLU A 146 1.75 -7.69 -8.96
C GLU A 146 1.36 -8.22 -7.58
N GLU A 147 1.45 -7.39 -6.55
CA GLU A 147 1.16 -7.80 -5.17
C GLU A 147 -0.34 -8.07 -4.92
N LEU A 148 -1.24 -7.45 -5.67
CA LEU A 148 -2.69 -7.64 -5.54
C LEU A 148 -3.21 -8.83 -6.37
N LYS A 149 -2.38 -9.50 -7.15
CA LYS A 149 -2.78 -10.72 -7.85
C LYS A 149 -3.16 -11.79 -6.83
N PRO A 150 -4.26 -12.53 -7.05
CA PRO A 150 -4.60 -13.68 -6.22
C PRO A 150 -3.47 -14.71 -6.24
N LYS A 151 -3.18 -15.33 -5.09
CA LYS A 151 -2.16 -16.40 -4.98
C LYS A 151 -2.37 -17.54 -5.98
N LYS A 152 -3.63 -17.85 -6.30
CA LYS A 152 -3.98 -18.89 -7.28
C LYS A 152 -3.53 -18.54 -8.70
N GLU A 153 -3.59 -17.26 -9.12
CA GLU A 153 -3.10 -16.80 -10.41
C GLU A 153 -1.57 -16.89 -10.49
N VAL A 154 -0.88 -16.52 -9.42
CA VAL A 154 0.60 -16.62 -9.32
C VAL A 154 1.05 -18.06 -9.45
N LEU A 155 0.42 -19.01 -8.75
CA LEU A 155 0.74 -20.43 -8.82
C LEU A 155 0.49 -21.02 -10.21
N LEU A 156 -0.54 -20.58 -10.92
CA LEU A 156 -0.80 -21.01 -12.30
C LEU A 156 0.25 -20.50 -13.28
N ASP A 157 0.69 -19.25 -13.13
CA ASP A 157 1.75 -18.68 -13.94
C ASP A 157 3.07 -19.46 -13.75
N ASP A 158 3.43 -19.79 -12.52
CA ASP A 158 4.63 -20.58 -12.20
C ASP A 158 4.54 -22.00 -12.80
N GLU A 159 3.38 -22.67 -12.74
CA GLU A 159 3.17 -23.97 -13.36
C GLU A 159 3.29 -23.93 -14.88
N PHE A 160 2.81 -22.88 -15.54
CA PHE A 160 2.96 -22.68 -16.98
C PHE A 160 4.41 -22.46 -17.41
N GLU A 161 5.19 -21.68 -16.66
CA GLU A 161 6.61 -21.46 -16.93
C GLU A 161 7.42 -22.77 -16.80
N GLU A 162 7.16 -23.60 -15.78
CA GLU A 162 7.80 -24.91 -15.61
C GLU A 162 7.45 -25.88 -16.75
N GLU A 163 6.20 -25.90 -17.23
CA GLU A 163 5.78 -26.73 -18.37
C GLU A 163 6.45 -26.30 -19.69
N GLU A 164 6.62 -25.00 -19.91
CA GLU A 164 7.32 -24.47 -21.10
C GLU A 164 8.81 -24.81 -21.08
N GLU A 165 9.47 -24.70 -19.92
CA GLU A 165 10.87 -25.09 -19.75
C GLU A 165 11.06 -26.59 -19.99
N ASP A 166 10.21 -27.45 -19.41
CA ASP A 166 10.25 -28.91 -19.58
C ASP A 166 10.05 -29.32 -21.06
N ASN A 167 9.13 -28.66 -21.78
CA ASN A 167 8.88 -28.90 -23.18
C ASN A 167 10.06 -28.47 -24.08
N ASN A 168 10.73 -27.37 -23.72
CA ASN A 168 11.93 -26.91 -24.45
C ASN A 168 13.14 -27.81 -24.22
N GLU A 169 13.29 -28.42 -23.04
CA GLU A 169 14.36 -29.38 -22.75
C GLU A 169 14.17 -30.75 -23.46
N ARG A 170 12.92 -31.11 -23.79
CA ARG A 170 12.57 -32.38 -24.47
C ARG A 170 12.63 -32.28 -26.00
N ALA A 171 12.69 -31.10 -26.54
CA ALA A 171 12.84 -30.83 -27.97
C ALA A 171 14.32 -30.77 -28.36
#